data_cb278df936975a66ba29ebaa50cc54c5
#
_entry.id   cb278df936975a66ba29ebaa50cc54c5
#
_cell.length_a   1.000
_cell.length_b   1.000
_cell.length_c   1.000
_cell.angle_alpha   90.00
_cell.angle_beta   90.00
_cell.angle_gamma   90.00
#
_symmetry.space_group_name_H-M   'P 1'
#
loop_
_entity.id
_entity.type
_entity.pdbx_description
1 polymer ?
#
loop_
_entity_poly.entity_id
_entity_poly.type
_entity_poly.pdbx_seq_one_letter_code
_entity_poly.pdbx_strand_id
1 'polypeptide(L)'
;MKALVKARPEEGLWLEEIPVPEIRHNEVLIKILKTAICGTDVHIYNWDPWAQKNIPVPMHIGHEFVGEIVAVGSHVKKCSPGDLVSGEGHIICGHCRNCLAGRRHLCRDTKGVGVNRPGAFAQYLAIPITNVWFCDEKIPLDVLACFDPLGNAVHTALTFDVLGEDVLITGAGPIGCMAAAIAKHAGARNIVVTDLNEFRLGLAEKAGATRIVNPAKESLGKVQRELGMKEGFDVAMEMSGSPAALDSILDNMFHGGKIALLGIVPDQIPMDWNKVVFNMLTIKGIYGRQMFETWYKMTAMVQSGLDISPLITHRFHYTDFQKGFDAMRSGKSGKVILDWD
;
A
#
# COMPACT_ATOMS: atom_id res chain seq x y z
N MET A 1 5.59 12.54 -24.37
CA MET A 1 6.23 11.70 -23.36
C MET A 1 5.80 10.25 -23.49
N LYS A 2 6.65 9.31 -23.10
CA LYS A 2 6.26 7.87 -23.03
C LYS A 2 5.41 7.63 -21.79
N ALA A 3 4.38 6.78 -21.93
CA ALA A 3 3.49 6.38 -20.84
C ALA A 3 2.93 4.96 -21.06
N LEU A 4 2.63 4.26 -19.96
CA LEU A 4 1.88 3.00 -19.99
C LEU A 4 0.39 3.32 -19.88
N VAL A 5 -0.30 3.14 -20.98
CA VAL A 5 -1.69 3.56 -21.14
C VAL A 5 -2.62 2.35 -21.13
N LYS A 6 -3.71 2.42 -20.40
CA LYS A 6 -4.88 1.57 -20.61
C LYS A 6 -5.64 2.15 -21.81
N ALA A 7 -5.20 1.80 -23.01
CA ALA A 7 -5.71 2.38 -24.24
C ALA A 7 -7.06 1.79 -24.68
N ARG A 8 -7.34 0.54 -24.26
CA ARG A 8 -8.52 -0.22 -24.67
C ARG A 8 -9.15 -0.96 -23.48
N PRO A 9 -10.47 -1.21 -23.52
CA PRO A 9 -11.20 -1.95 -22.48
C PRO A 9 -11.00 -3.48 -22.61
N GLU A 10 -9.74 -3.95 -22.56
CA GLU A 10 -9.34 -5.36 -22.66
C GLU A 10 -8.08 -5.61 -21.84
N GLU A 11 -7.66 -6.87 -21.66
CA GLU A 11 -6.44 -7.21 -20.93
C GLU A 11 -5.21 -6.56 -21.58
N GLY A 12 -4.30 -6.02 -20.75
CA GLY A 12 -3.03 -5.43 -21.16
C GLY A 12 -2.89 -3.94 -20.88
N LEU A 13 -1.69 -3.44 -21.12
CA LEU A 13 -1.31 -2.02 -21.15
C LEU A 13 -0.47 -1.78 -22.40
N TRP A 14 -0.46 -0.56 -22.88
CA TRP A 14 0.25 -0.18 -24.10
C TRP A 14 1.23 0.95 -23.79
N LEU A 15 2.46 0.80 -24.26
CA LEU A 15 3.46 1.87 -24.22
C LEU A 15 3.17 2.84 -25.38
N GLU A 16 2.70 4.03 -25.05
CA GLU A 16 2.31 5.03 -26.02
C GLU A 16 3.10 6.34 -25.86
N GLU A 17 3.07 7.16 -26.88
CA GLU A 17 3.56 8.52 -26.84
C GLU A 17 2.39 9.48 -26.72
N ILE A 18 2.35 10.21 -25.62
CA ILE A 18 1.25 11.14 -25.27
C ILE A 18 1.82 12.54 -24.99
N PRO A 19 1.02 13.62 -25.06
CA PRO A 19 1.46 14.94 -24.67
C PRO A 19 1.96 14.98 -23.21
N VAL A 20 2.97 15.83 -22.93
CA VAL A 20 3.35 16.18 -21.56
C VAL A 20 2.18 16.97 -20.94
N PRO A 21 1.75 16.65 -19.70
CA PRO A 21 0.62 17.35 -19.09
C PRO A 21 0.95 18.82 -18.82
N GLU A 22 0.00 19.68 -19.12
CA GLU A 22 0.05 21.08 -18.70
C GLU A 22 -0.31 21.21 -17.21
N ILE A 23 0.47 21.99 -16.47
CA ILE A 23 0.22 22.23 -15.05
C ILE A 23 -0.68 23.44 -14.83
N ARG A 24 -1.56 23.36 -13.85
CA ARG A 24 -2.38 24.46 -13.40
C ARG A 24 -1.61 25.34 -12.42
N HIS A 25 -2.17 26.49 -12.07
CA HIS A 25 -1.53 27.48 -11.19
C HIS A 25 -1.08 26.92 -9.81
N ASN A 26 -1.71 25.88 -9.31
CA ASN A 26 -1.44 25.22 -8.02
C ASN A 26 -0.86 23.81 -8.14
N GLU A 27 -0.42 23.42 -9.33
CA GLU A 27 0.16 22.10 -9.60
C GLU A 27 1.67 22.17 -9.82
N VAL A 28 2.31 21.04 -9.73
CA VAL A 28 3.72 20.84 -10.09
C VAL A 28 3.82 19.77 -11.17
N LEU A 29 4.82 19.89 -12.04
CA LEU A 29 5.21 18.84 -12.98
C LEU A 29 6.40 18.08 -12.40
N ILE A 30 6.25 16.79 -12.26
CA ILE A 30 7.25 15.89 -11.71
C ILE A 30 7.79 15.02 -12.85
N LYS A 31 9.09 15.02 -13.08
CA LYS A 31 9.78 14.02 -13.89
C LYS A 31 9.87 12.75 -13.05
N ILE A 32 9.25 11.68 -13.49
CA ILE A 32 9.25 10.40 -12.79
C ILE A 32 10.62 9.73 -12.97
N LEU A 33 11.20 9.27 -11.86
CA LEU A 33 12.42 8.49 -11.83
C LEU A 33 12.12 7.00 -11.68
N LYS A 34 11.31 6.66 -10.66
CA LYS A 34 10.90 5.27 -10.42
C LYS A 34 9.43 5.18 -10.03
N THR A 35 8.83 4.07 -10.42
CA THR A 35 7.48 3.70 -9.97
C THR A 35 7.47 2.26 -9.46
N ALA A 36 6.46 1.92 -8.66
CA ALA A 36 6.26 0.54 -8.24
C ALA A 36 4.89 0.03 -8.69
N ILE A 37 4.83 -1.25 -9.04
CA ILE A 37 3.57 -1.88 -9.47
C ILE A 37 2.76 -2.28 -8.23
N CYS A 38 1.49 -1.85 -8.20
CA CYS A 38 0.49 -2.20 -7.19
C CYS A 38 -0.42 -3.35 -7.65
N GLY A 39 -1.07 -4.01 -6.70
CA GLY A 39 -2.16 -4.95 -7.00
C GLY A 39 -3.30 -4.30 -7.78
N THR A 40 -3.61 -3.04 -7.51
CA THR A 40 -4.58 -2.24 -8.27
C THR A 40 -4.21 -2.14 -9.76
N ASP A 41 -2.93 -1.97 -10.08
CA ASP A 41 -2.46 -1.91 -11.46
C ASP A 41 -2.63 -3.26 -12.17
N VAL A 42 -2.49 -4.38 -11.42
CA VAL A 42 -2.76 -5.73 -11.95
C VAL A 42 -4.25 -5.93 -12.23
N HIS A 43 -5.16 -5.43 -11.37
CA HIS A 43 -6.59 -5.43 -11.64
C HIS A 43 -6.93 -4.65 -12.92
N ILE A 44 -6.30 -3.48 -13.11
CA ILE A 44 -6.47 -2.67 -14.33
C ILE A 44 -5.90 -3.39 -15.56
N TYR A 45 -4.71 -3.99 -15.42
CA TYR A 45 -4.08 -4.79 -16.48
C TYR A 45 -5.02 -5.91 -16.93
N ASN A 46 -5.53 -6.73 -15.98
CA ASN A 46 -6.41 -7.87 -16.25
C ASN A 46 -7.81 -7.46 -16.72
N TRP A 47 -8.18 -6.19 -16.63
CA TRP A 47 -9.48 -5.64 -17.00
C TRP A 47 -10.66 -6.37 -16.31
N ASP A 48 -10.51 -6.61 -15.03
CA ASP A 48 -11.52 -7.29 -14.22
C ASP A 48 -12.79 -6.44 -13.98
N PRO A 49 -13.86 -6.98 -13.39
CA PRO A 49 -15.12 -6.25 -13.17
C PRO A 49 -14.96 -4.93 -12.39
N TRP A 50 -14.01 -4.86 -11.46
CA TRP A 50 -13.73 -3.63 -10.73
C TRP A 50 -13.10 -2.57 -11.66
N ALA A 51 -12.11 -2.97 -12.46
CA ALA A 51 -11.45 -2.08 -13.42
C ALA A 51 -12.44 -1.55 -14.47
N GLN A 52 -13.29 -2.43 -15.01
CA GLN A 52 -14.34 -2.07 -15.99
C GLN A 52 -15.29 -1.00 -15.46
N LYS A 53 -15.59 -1.03 -14.16
CA LYS A 53 -16.51 -0.06 -13.52
C LYS A 53 -15.86 1.27 -13.19
N ASN A 54 -14.55 1.27 -12.89
CA ASN A 54 -13.90 2.41 -12.22
C ASN A 54 -12.86 3.15 -13.08
N ILE A 55 -12.33 2.51 -14.12
CA ILE A 55 -11.21 3.05 -14.90
C ILE A 55 -11.70 3.69 -16.19
N PRO A 56 -11.50 5.00 -16.40
CA PRO A 56 -11.73 5.61 -17.69
C PRO A 56 -10.68 5.13 -18.73
N VAL A 57 -11.12 4.92 -19.95
CA VAL A 57 -10.27 4.51 -21.09
C VAL A 57 -10.43 5.52 -22.22
N PRO A 58 -9.35 6.10 -22.79
CA PRO A 58 -7.94 5.81 -22.49
C PRO A 58 -7.41 6.59 -21.28
N MET A 59 -6.48 6.00 -20.50
CA MET A 59 -5.80 6.67 -19.39
C MET A 59 -4.47 5.97 -19.06
N HIS A 60 -3.41 6.73 -18.74
CA HIS A 60 -2.20 6.14 -18.16
C HIS A 60 -2.37 5.96 -16.65
N ILE A 61 -1.87 4.84 -16.13
CA ILE A 61 -2.13 4.38 -14.78
C ILE A 61 -0.90 4.56 -13.86
N GLY A 62 -0.90 3.92 -12.69
CA GLY A 62 0.20 3.97 -11.70
C GLY A 62 0.01 5.08 -10.67
N HIS A 63 0.34 4.80 -9.41
CA HIS A 63 0.14 5.74 -8.29
C HIS A 63 1.24 5.66 -7.24
N GLU A 64 2.18 4.76 -7.40
CA GLU A 64 3.35 4.61 -6.55
C GLU A 64 4.57 5.15 -7.29
N PHE A 65 5.21 6.22 -6.80
CA PHE A 65 6.26 6.90 -7.56
C PHE A 65 7.22 7.69 -6.67
N VAL A 66 8.39 7.99 -7.25
CA VAL A 66 9.33 9.02 -6.83
C VAL A 66 9.84 9.74 -8.09
N GLY A 67 10.08 11.04 -7.98
CA GLY A 67 10.56 11.86 -9.08
C GLY A 67 11.07 13.21 -8.64
N GLU A 68 11.48 14.02 -9.60
CA GLU A 68 11.98 15.38 -9.39
C GLU A 68 10.99 16.41 -9.95
N ILE A 69 10.77 17.50 -9.24
CA ILE A 69 9.99 18.63 -9.74
C ILE A 69 10.78 19.28 -10.89
N VAL A 70 10.14 19.46 -12.05
CA VAL A 70 10.75 20.14 -13.22
C VAL A 70 10.05 21.46 -13.56
N ALA A 71 8.80 21.65 -13.12
CA ALA A 71 8.09 22.91 -13.29
C ALA A 71 7.06 23.10 -12.17
N VAL A 72 6.75 24.36 -11.87
CA VAL A 72 5.81 24.75 -10.82
C VAL A 72 4.79 25.75 -11.35
N GLY A 73 3.54 25.62 -10.91
CA GLY A 73 2.48 26.55 -11.24
C GLY A 73 2.68 27.91 -10.55
N SER A 74 2.07 28.96 -11.09
CA SER A 74 2.29 30.36 -10.67
C SER A 74 1.94 30.65 -9.20
N HIS A 75 1.11 29.85 -8.56
CA HIS A 75 0.74 30.00 -7.14
C HIS A 75 1.54 29.10 -6.19
N VAL A 76 2.42 28.26 -6.72
CA VAL A 76 3.29 27.39 -5.93
C VAL A 76 4.50 28.18 -5.42
N LYS A 77 4.75 28.21 -4.10
CA LYS A 77 5.77 29.08 -3.48
C LYS A 77 6.81 28.32 -2.63
N LYS A 78 6.60 27.03 -2.35
CA LYS A 78 7.40 26.28 -1.36
C LYS A 78 8.16 25.10 -1.95
N CYS A 79 8.30 25.04 -3.26
CA CYS A 79 9.12 24.03 -3.94
C CYS A 79 9.73 24.63 -5.19
N SER A 80 10.79 23.99 -5.68
CA SER A 80 11.59 24.43 -6.82
C SER A 80 11.90 23.25 -7.75
N PRO A 81 12.18 23.49 -9.02
CA PRO A 81 12.78 22.47 -9.87
C PRO A 81 14.06 21.89 -9.23
N GLY A 82 14.18 20.55 -9.29
CA GLY A 82 15.24 19.78 -8.65
C GLY A 82 14.84 19.16 -7.31
N ASP A 83 13.75 19.57 -6.67
CA ASP A 83 13.29 18.94 -5.43
C ASP A 83 12.88 17.48 -5.66
N LEU A 84 13.44 16.56 -4.87
CA LEU A 84 13.07 15.14 -4.88
C LEU A 84 11.76 14.92 -4.12
N VAL A 85 10.79 14.32 -4.79
CA VAL A 85 9.44 14.19 -4.25
C VAL A 85 8.79 12.83 -4.55
N SER A 86 7.91 12.41 -3.65
CA SER A 86 6.83 11.46 -3.91
C SER A 86 5.50 12.19 -3.68
N GLY A 87 4.38 11.48 -3.56
CA GLY A 87 3.13 12.17 -3.32
C GLY A 87 1.94 11.28 -2.98
N GLU A 88 0.96 11.89 -2.34
CA GLU A 88 -0.29 11.26 -1.98
C GLU A 88 -1.19 11.11 -3.21
N GLY A 89 -1.49 9.87 -3.56
CA GLY A 89 -2.30 9.53 -4.72
C GLY A 89 -3.78 9.93 -4.61
N HIS A 90 -4.27 10.25 -3.41
CA HIS A 90 -5.66 10.66 -3.19
C HIS A 90 -5.80 12.19 -3.26
N ILE A 91 -6.34 12.70 -4.36
CA ILE A 91 -6.61 14.12 -4.52
C ILE A 91 -8.01 14.42 -3.98
N ILE A 92 -8.06 15.26 -2.95
CA ILE A 92 -9.25 15.56 -2.18
C ILE A 92 -10.02 16.76 -2.74
N CYS A 93 -11.34 16.85 -2.45
CA CYS A 93 -12.16 17.99 -2.89
C CYS A 93 -11.87 19.29 -2.11
N GLY A 94 -11.31 19.22 -0.90
CA GLY A 94 -10.96 20.37 -0.06
C GLY A 94 -12.11 21.01 0.71
N HIS A 95 -13.38 20.74 0.38
CA HIS A 95 -14.55 21.47 0.92
C HIS A 95 -15.60 20.60 1.64
N CYS A 96 -15.53 19.28 1.58
CA CYS A 96 -16.45 18.43 2.32
C CYS A 96 -16.17 18.48 3.84
N ARG A 97 -17.13 18.02 4.65
CA ARG A 97 -17.02 18.02 6.12
C ARG A 97 -15.69 17.44 6.62
N ASN A 98 -15.25 16.31 6.05
CA ASN A 98 -14.02 15.66 6.48
C ASN A 98 -12.78 16.48 6.10
N CYS A 99 -12.73 17.05 4.89
CA CYS A 99 -11.64 17.92 4.46
C CYS A 99 -11.51 19.15 5.37
N LEU A 100 -12.64 19.83 5.64
CA LEU A 100 -12.67 21.00 6.53
C LEU A 100 -12.31 20.69 7.98
N ALA A 101 -12.59 19.45 8.44
CA ALA A 101 -12.21 18.95 9.76
C ALA A 101 -10.78 18.41 9.83
N GLY A 102 -9.95 18.58 8.79
CA GLY A 102 -8.56 18.06 8.75
C GLY A 102 -8.45 16.56 8.48
N ARG A 103 -9.56 15.83 8.35
CA ARG A 103 -9.59 14.38 8.07
C ARG A 103 -9.62 14.13 6.56
N ARG A 104 -8.58 14.59 5.88
CA ARG A 104 -8.49 14.64 4.41
C ARG A 104 -8.59 13.26 3.74
N HIS A 105 -7.99 12.22 4.35
CA HIS A 105 -8.06 10.83 3.89
C HIS A 105 -9.49 10.24 3.89
N LEU A 106 -10.44 10.89 4.56
CA LEU A 106 -11.87 10.54 4.57
C LEU A 106 -12.70 11.44 3.62
N CYS A 107 -12.08 12.04 2.62
CA CYS A 107 -12.77 12.86 1.63
C CYS A 107 -13.79 12.02 0.87
N ARG A 108 -15.04 12.56 0.71
CA ARG A 108 -16.13 11.86 0.00
C ARG A 108 -15.95 11.85 -1.52
N ASP A 109 -15.22 12.83 -2.06
CA ASP A 109 -14.99 13.04 -3.49
C ASP A 109 -13.50 12.92 -3.82
N THR A 110 -12.86 11.87 -3.32
CA THR A 110 -11.47 11.57 -3.63
C THR A 110 -11.31 11.17 -5.09
N LYS A 111 -10.29 11.73 -5.77
CA LYS A 111 -9.84 11.30 -7.09
C LYS A 111 -8.49 10.62 -6.96
N GLY A 112 -8.43 9.35 -7.39
CA GLY A 112 -7.19 8.55 -7.33
C GLY A 112 -6.31 8.80 -8.54
N VAL A 113 -5.05 9.18 -8.33
CA VAL A 113 -4.01 9.18 -9.35
C VAL A 113 -3.85 7.74 -9.87
N GLY A 114 -3.80 7.57 -11.20
CA GLY A 114 -3.69 6.24 -11.82
C GLY A 114 -4.97 5.37 -11.75
N VAL A 115 -6.09 5.90 -11.20
CA VAL A 115 -7.37 5.17 -11.10
C VAL A 115 -8.47 5.90 -11.87
N ASN A 116 -8.77 7.14 -11.52
CA ASN A 116 -9.75 7.97 -12.22
C ASN A 116 -9.22 9.39 -12.54
N ARG A 117 -7.91 9.53 -12.47
CA ARG A 117 -7.09 10.65 -12.91
C ARG A 117 -5.78 10.08 -13.47
N PRO A 118 -5.14 10.73 -14.47
CA PRO A 118 -3.84 10.35 -15.02
C PRO A 118 -2.81 10.00 -13.96
N GLY A 119 -2.08 8.90 -14.17
CA GLY A 119 -1.18 8.28 -13.21
C GLY A 119 0.31 8.52 -13.46
N ALA A 120 1.12 7.82 -12.68
CA ALA A 120 2.57 7.98 -12.63
C ALA A 120 3.34 7.03 -13.58
N PHE A 121 2.69 6.06 -14.24
CA PHE A 121 3.37 5.24 -15.24
C PHE A 121 3.58 6.02 -16.54
N ALA A 122 4.32 7.12 -16.42
CA ALA A 122 4.66 8.05 -17.48
C ALA A 122 5.95 8.80 -17.13
N GLN A 123 6.61 9.39 -18.11
CA GLN A 123 7.83 10.19 -17.86
C GLN A 123 7.56 11.44 -17.00
N TYR A 124 6.32 11.96 -17.03
CA TYR A 124 5.94 13.14 -16.27
C TYR A 124 4.55 12.97 -15.65
N LEU A 125 4.39 13.51 -14.44
CA LEU A 125 3.14 13.53 -13.68
C LEU A 125 2.82 14.96 -13.21
N ALA A 126 1.57 15.41 -13.40
CA ALA A 126 1.07 16.66 -12.85
C ALA A 126 0.14 16.40 -11.65
N ILE A 127 0.48 16.93 -10.47
CA ILE A 127 -0.36 16.83 -9.26
C ILE A 127 -0.42 18.18 -8.51
N PRO A 128 -1.48 18.41 -7.70
CA PRO A 128 -1.53 19.59 -6.83
C PRO A 128 -0.36 19.59 -5.82
N ILE A 129 0.20 20.77 -5.56
CA ILE A 129 1.26 20.93 -4.56
C ILE A 129 0.85 20.39 -3.17
N THR A 130 -0.43 20.42 -2.86
CA THR A 130 -0.98 19.90 -1.60
C THR A 130 -0.91 18.38 -1.46
N ASN A 131 -0.56 17.67 -2.53
CA ASN A 131 -0.37 16.23 -2.58
C ASN A 131 1.10 15.82 -2.61
N VAL A 132 2.01 16.77 -2.76
CA VAL A 132 3.46 16.51 -2.83
C VAL A 132 4.02 16.23 -1.44
N TRP A 133 4.90 15.22 -1.38
CA TRP A 133 5.73 14.90 -0.23
C TRP A 133 7.20 15.05 -0.60
N PHE A 134 7.92 15.93 0.10
CA PHE A 134 9.35 16.12 -0.08
C PHE A 134 10.13 14.96 0.54
N CYS A 135 11.00 14.36 -0.25
CA CYS A 135 11.74 13.17 0.14
C CYS A 135 13.14 13.51 0.66
N ASP A 136 13.63 12.69 1.59
CA ASP A 136 15.02 12.73 2.02
C ASP A 136 15.88 11.99 0.98
N GLU A 137 16.84 12.68 0.37
CA GLU A 137 17.75 12.16 -0.65
C GLU A 137 18.63 10.99 -0.16
N LYS A 138 18.75 10.81 1.17
CA LYS A 138 19.46 9.68 1.77
C LYS A 138 18.68 8.36 1.69
N ILE A 139 17.38 8.41 1.45
CA ILE A 139 16.54 7.23 1.31
C ILE A 139 16.64 6.72 -0.14
N PRO A 140 16.92 5.42 -0.38
CA PRO A 140 17.01 4.88 -1.73
C PRO A 140 15.73 5.13 -2.55
N LEU A 141 15.87 5.48 -3.82
CA LEU A 141 14.74 5.78 -4.73
C LEU A 141 13.73 4.62 -4.82
N ASP A 142 14.20 3.38 -4.79
CA ASP A 142 13.31 2.20 -4.79
C ASP A 142 12.41 2.15 -3.57
N VAL A 143 12.92 2.56 -2.40
CA VAL A 143 12.15 2.66 -1.15
C VAL A 143 11.16 3.81 -1.24
N LEU A 144 11.60 4.99 -1.74
CA LEU A 144 10.74 6.16 -1.93
C LEU A 144 9.59 5.88 -2.90
N ALA A 145 9.84 5.12 -3.98
CA ALA A 145 8.79 4.69 -4.90
C ALA A 145 7.72 3.81 -4.24
N CYS A 146 8.06 3.14 -3.12
CA CYS A 146 7.15 2.29 -2.35
C CYS A 146 6.46 3.04 -1.18
N PHE A 147 6.55 4.37 -1.09
CA PHE A 147 5.98 5.12 0.03
C PHE A 147 4.44 5.04 0.08
N ASP A 148 3.77 4.92 -1.06
CA ASP A 148 2.33 4.71 -1.10
C ASP A 148 1.91 3.43 -0.34
N PRO A 149 2.33 2.21 -0.70
CA PRO A 149 1.97 0.99 0.02
C PRO A 149 2.59 0.91 1.42
N LEU A 150 3.78 1.47 1.64
CA LEU A 150 4.39 1.55 2.97
C LEU A 150 3.52 2.39 3.90
N GLY A 151 2.96 3.49 3.39
CA GLY A 151 2.02 4.30 4.16
C GLY A 151 0.73 3.56 4.54
N ASN A 152 0.20 2.71 3.65
CA ASN A 152 -0.94 1.85 3.98
C ASN A 152 -0.58 0.86 5.10
N ALA A 153 0.62 0.27 5.03
CA ALA A 153 1.13 -0.62 6.07
C ALA A 153 1.32 0.12 7.42
N VAL A 154 1.89 1.34 7.41
CA VAL A 154 2.05 2.16 8.62
C VAL A 154 0.70 2.54 9.22
N HIS A 155 -0.28 2.97 8.41
CA HIS A 155 -1.62 3.30 8.91
C HIS A 155 -2.27 2.08 9.57
N THR A 156 -2.13 0.90 8.97
CA THR A 156 -2.70 -0.33 9.51
C THR A 156 -1.99 -0.77 10.79
N ALA A 157 -0.66 -0.89 10.74
CA ALA A 157 0.14 -1.42 11.83
C ALA A 157 0.13 -0.53 13.09
N LEU A 158 0.05 0.80 12.91
CA LEU A 158 0.04 1.75 14.02
C LEU A 158 -1.37 2.25 14.38
N THR A 159 -2.43 1.63 13.83
CA THR A 159 -3.82 1.98 14.22
C THR A 159 -4.12 1.60 15.65
N PHE A 160 -3.53 0.51 16.12
CA PHE A 160 -3.53 0.08 17.51
C PHE A 160 -2.11 0.00 18.04
N ASP A 161 -1.94 0.11 19.33
CA ASP A 161 -0.64 -0.09 19.97
C ASP A 161 -0.22 -1.56 19.81
N VAL A 162 1.02 -1.78 19.40
CA VAL A 162 1.62 -3.10 19.18
C VAL A 162 2.83 -3.35 20.07
N LEU A 163 3.27 -2.34 20.85
CA LEU A 163 4.42 -2.47 21.72
C LEU A 163 4.19 -3.54 22.78
N GLY A 164 5.01 -4.60 22.75
CA GLY A 164 4.91 -5.72 23.69
C GLY A 164 3.78 -6.71 23.40
N GLU A 165 2.96 -6.47 22.37
CA GLU A 165 1.78 -7.27 22.02
C GLU A 165 2.11 -8.45 21.11
N ASP A 166 1.26 -9.47 21.12
CA ASP A 166 1.24 -10.57 20.17
C ASP A 166 0.41 -10.19 18.94
N VAL A 167 1.06 -10.10 17.79
CA VAL A 167 0.47 -9.60 16.56
C VAL A 167 0.25 -10.73 15.55
N LEU A 168 -0.97 -10.81 15.00
CA LEU A 168 -1.32 -11.68 13.87
C LEU A 168 -1.50 -10.85 12.61
N ILE A 169 -0.82 -11.21 11.53
CA ILE A 169 -1.00 -10.60 10.21
C ILE A 169 -1.46 -11.68 9.23
N THR A 170 -2.64 -11.52 8.66
CA THR A 170 -3.14 -12.42 7.62
C THR A 170 -2.91 -11.81 6.23
N GLY A 171 -2.24 -12.57 5.36
CA GLY A 171 -1.80 -12.11 4.04
C GLY A 171 -0.37 -11.57 4.04
N ALA A 172 0.55 -12.34 3.47
CA ALA A 172 1.95 -11.97 3.26
C ALA A 172 2.19 -11.31 1.89
N GLY A 173 1.23 -10.54 1.39
CA GLY A 173 1.44 -9.63 0.28
C GLY A 173 2.45 -8.53 0.64
N PRO A 174 2.88 -7.69 -0.33
CA PRO A 174 3.87 -6.64 -0.05
C PRO A 174 3.51 -5.76 1.15
N ILE A 175 2.24 -5.38 1.28
CA ILE A 175 1.77 -4.53 2.40
C ILE A 175 1.80 -5.31 3.73
N GLY A 176 1.42 -6.59 3.74
CA GLY A 176 1.49 -7.44 4.93
C GLY A 176 2.92 -7.69 5.41
N CYS A 177 3.86 -7.90 4.49
CA CYS A 177 5.28 -7.98 4.81
C CYS A 177 5.83 -6.65 5.36
N MET A 178 5.43 -5.51 4.77
CA MET A 178 5.78 -4.19 5.31
C MET A 178 5.20 -3.98 6.72
N ALA A 179 3.96 -4.43 6.97
CA ALA A 179 3.33 -4.35 8.29
C ALA A 179 4.08 -5.20 9.33
N ALA A 180 4.62 -6.37 8.94
CA ALA A 180 5.47 -7.17 9.82
C ALA A 180 6.77 -6.44 10.19
N ALA A 181 7.44 -5.80 9.22
CA ALA A 181 8.62 -4.99 9.47
C ALA A 181 8.32 -3.81 10.41
N ILE A 182 7.18 -3.14 10.20
CA ILE A 182 6.73 -2.03 11.05
C ILE A 182 6.41 -2.50 12.46
N ALA A 183 5.66 -3.60 12.61
CA ALA A 183 5.34 -4.16 13.93
C ALA A 183 6.60 -4.55 14.71
N LYS A 184 7.61 -5.13 14.03
CA LYS A 184 8.92 -5.41 14.62
C LYS A 184 9.63 -4.12 15.06
N HIS A 185 9.69 -3.12 14.19
CA HIS A 185 10.32 -1.83 14.48
C HIS A 185 9.63 -1.11 15.64
N ALA A 186 8.30 -1.25 15.76
CA ALA A 186 7.49 -0.69 16.84
C ALA A 186 7.53 -1.51 18.14
N GLY A 187 8.23 -2.64 18.20
CA GLY A 187 8.46 -3.40 19.42
C GLY A 187 7.40 -4.44 19.77
N ALA A 188 6.67 -4.99 18.79
CA ALA A 188 5.79 -6.14 19.01
C ALA A 188 6.56 -7.33 19.58
N ARG A 189 5.93 -8.09 20.52
CA ARG A 189 6.53 -9.25 21.18
C ARG A 189 6.69 -10.42 20.22
N ASN A 190 5.59 -10.85 19.62
CA ASN A 190 5.58 -11.86 18.57
C ASN A 190 4.82 -11.34 17.37
N ILE A 191 5.29 -11.68 16.19
CA ILE A 191 4.66 -11.32 14.92
C ILE A 191 4.46 -12.60 14.12
N VAL A 192 3.21 -13.07 14.04
CA VAL A 192 2.84 -14.25 13.28
C VAL A 192 2.21 -13.80 11.96
N VAL A 193 2.77 -14.26 10.84
CA VAL A 193 2.25 -13.94 9.51
C VAL A 193 1.73 -15.19 8.84
N THR A 194 0.50 -15.13 8.29
CA THR A 194 -0.11 -16.26 7.58
C THR A 194 -0.31 -15.98 6.10
N ASP A 195 -0.02 -16.95 5.25
CA ASP A 195 -0.34 -16.94 3.82
C ASP A 195 -0.34 -18.38 3.27
N LEU A 196 -1.01 -18.62 2.16
CA LEU A 196 -0.96 -19.90 1.43
C LEU A 196 0.30 -20.00 0.53
N ASN A 197 0.92 -18.88 0.20
CA ASN A 197 2.05 -18.78 -0.71
C ASN A 197 3.38 -18.80 0.05
N GLU A 198 4.13 -19.88 -0.09
CA GLU A 198 5.41 -20.09 0.59
C GLU A 198 6.49 -19.04 0.22
N PHE A 199 6.50 -18.57 -1.02
CA PHE A 199 7.43 -17.50 -1.42
C PHE A 199 7.17 -16.21 -0.65
N ARG A 200 5.90 -15.83 -0.50
CA ARG A 200 5.50 -14.64 0.26
C ARG A 200 5.77 -14.80 1.75
N LEU A 201 5.54 -15.99 2.30
CA LEU A 201 5.90 -16.30 3.69
C LEU A 201 7.40 -16.11 3.93
N GLY A 202 8.26 -16.56 3.00
CA GLY A 202 9.71 -16.30 3.08
C GLY A 202 10.09 -14.81 3.01
N LEU A 203 9.29 -13.97 2.35
CA LEU A 203 9.46 -12.51 2.41
C LEU A 203 9.04 -11.94 3.76
N ALA A 204 7.95 -12.43 4.35
CA ALA A 204 7.50 -12.02 5.68
C ALA A 204 8.53 -12.37 6.77
N GLU A 205 9.18 -13.53 6.66
CA GLU A 205 10.28 -13.92 7.55
C GLU A 205 11.46 -12.94 7.45
N LYS A 206 11.88 -12.59 6.22
CA LYS A 206 12.93 -11.57 5.97
C LYS A 206 12.53 -10.20 6.50
N ALA A 207 11.24 -9.85 6.46
CA ALA A 207 10.70 -8.62 7.02
C ALA A 207 10.69 -8.60 8.56
N GLY A 208 10.90 -9.75 9.21
CA GLY A 208 11.04 -9.84 10.65
C GLY A 208 9.85 -10.47 11.37
N ALA A 209 9.00 -11.22 10.67
CA ALA A 209 8.04 -12.09 11.32
C ALA A 209 8.74 -13.07 12.28
N THR A 210 8.22 -13.21 13.49
CA THR A 210 8.71 -14.17 14.49
C THR A 210 8.39 -15.61 14.03
N ARG A 211 7.23 -15.78 13.42
CA ARG A 211 6.74 -17.05 12.89
C ARG A 211 5.94 -16.83 11.61
N ILE A 212 6.18 -17.65 10.61
CA ILE A 212 5.39 -17.72 9.40
C ILE A 212 4.56 -18.99 9.42
N VAL A 213 3.32 -18.93 8.93
CA VAL A 213 2.36 -20.04 9.00
C VAL A 213 1.60 -20.17 7.69
N ASN A 214 1.66 -21.36 7.11
CA ASN A 214 0.72 -21.73 6.06
C ASN A 214 -0.48 -22.42 6.72
N PRO A 215 -1.68 -21.79 6.74
CA PRO A 215 -2.85 -22.31 7.45
C PRO A 215 -3.38 -23.64 6.87
N ALA A 216 -2.97 -24.01 5.64
CA ALA A 216 -3.27 -25.33 5.10
C ALA A 216 -2.39 -26.45 5.69
N LYS A 217 -1.29 -26.12 6.36
CA LYS A 217 -0.31 -27.07 6.90
C LYS A 217 -0.25 -27.06 8.42
N GLU A 218 -0.56 -25.95 9.06
CA GLU A 218 -0.39 -25.77 10.50
C GLU A 218 -1.48 -24.86 11.08
N SER A 219 -1.98 -25.18 12.27
CA SER A 219 -2.99 -24.38 12.97
C SER A 219 -2.36 -23.29 13.82
N LEU A 220 -3.02 -22.10 13.88
CA LEU A 220 -2.60 -21.00 14.74
C LEU A 220 -2.60 -21.39 16.23
N GLY A 221 -3.54 -22.20 16.69
CA GLY A 221 -3.57 -22.67 18.08
C GLY A 221 -2.34 -23.51 18.48
N LYS A 222 -1.70 -24.23 17.53
CA LYS A 222 -0.41 -24.88 17.78
C LYS A 222 0.70 -23.84 17.94
N VAL A 223 0.75 -22.87 17.02
CA VAL A 223 1.74 -21.77 17.03
C VAL A 223 1.66 -20.95 18.30
N GLN A 224 0.46 -20.61 18.76
CA GLN A 224 0.23 -19.90 20.03
C GLN A 224 0.85 -20.66 21.20
N ARG A 225 0.64 -21.99 21.29
CA ARG A 225 1.25 -22.80 22.36
C ARG A 225 2.78 -22.82 22.30
N GLU A 226 3.34 -22.95 21.09
CA GLU A 226 4.79 -22.93 20.87
C GLU A 226 5.44 -21.59 21.26
N LEU A 227 4.74 -20.47 21.03
CA LEU A 227 5.17 -19.12 21.38
C LEU A 227 4.82 -18.73 22.83
N GLY A 228 4.16 -19.62 23.58
CA GLY A 228 3.78 -19.37 24.98
C GLY A 228 2.61 -18.39 25.14
N MET A 229 1.82 -18.18 24.10
CA MET A 229 0.58 -17.39 24.18
C MET A 229 -0.50 -18.20 24.90
N LYS A 230 -1.11 -17.62 25.94
CA LYS A 230 -2.12 -18.33 26.76
C LYS A 230 -3.54 -18.10 26.25
N GLU A 231 -3.81 -16.91 25.70
CA GLU A 231 -5.18 -16.42 25.49
C GLU A 231 -5.45 -15.93 24.04
N GLY A 232 -4.48 -15.97 23.16
CA GLY A 232 -4.63 -15.54 21.78
C GLY A 232 -3.82 -14.31 21.42
N PHE A 233 -4.10 -13.71 20.25
CA PHE A 233 -3.43 -12.52 19.76
C PHE A 233 -4.12 -11.24 20.25
N ASP A 234 -3.32 -10.25 20.65
CA ASP A 234 -3.80 -8.96 21.13
C ASP A 234 -4.25 -8.06 19.99
N VAL A 235 -3.46 -8.05 18.89
CA VAL A 235 -3.72 -7.24 17.70
C VAL A 235 -3.68 -8.11 16.46
N ALA A 236 -4.68 -7.97 15.59
CA ALA A 236 -4.65 -8.58 14.26
C ALA A 236 -4.73 -7.54 13.16
N MET A 237 -4.06 -7.83 12.04
CA MET A 237 -4.09 -7.05 10.80
C MET A 237 -4.58 -7.96 9.68
N GLU A 238 -5.81 -7.75 9.22
CA GLU A 238 -6.35 -8.48 8.08
C GLU A 238 -5.93 -7.75 6.80
N MET A 239 -5.07 -8.38 6.00
CA MET A 239 -4.46 -7.79 4.81
C MET A 239 -4.59 -8.68 3.57
N SER A 240 -5.34 -9.77 3.67
CA SER A 240 -5.54 -10.74 2.59
C SER A 240 -6.82 -10.52 1.80
N GLY A 241 -7.85 -9.93 2.43
CA GLY A 241 -9.21 -9.88 1.89
C GLY A 241 -9.90 -11.24 1.84
N SER A 242 -9.37 -12.26 2.54
CA SER A 242 -9.93 -13.61 2.55
C SER A 242 -10.95 -13.78 3.69
N PRO A 243 -12.19 -14.21 3.41
CA PRO A 243 -13.16 -14.54 4.45
C PRO A 243 -12.62 -15.58 5.45
N ALA A 244 -11.95 -16.63 4.96
CA ALA A 244 -11.37 -17.67 5.82
C ALA A 244 -10.25 -17.13 6.73
N ALA A 245 -9.50 -16.14 6.27
CA ALA A 245 -8.50 -15.48 7.09
C ALA A 245 -9.14 -14.62 8.19
N LEU A 246 -10.24 -13.93 7.89
CA LEU A 246 -10.99 -13.16 8.87
C LEU A 246 -11.61 -14.07 9.93
N ASP A 247 -12.21 -15.19 9.54
CA ASP A 247 -12.75 -16.20 10.49
C ASP A 247 -11.62 -16.74 11.38
N SER A 248 -10.47 -17.03 10.80
CA SER A 248 -9.29 -17.49 11.55
C SER A 248 -8.79 -16.44 12.55
N ILE A 249 -8.86 -15.14 12.22
CA ILE A 249 -8.57 -14.08 13.17
C ILE A 249 -9.55 -14.15 14.33
N LEU A 250 -10.86 -14.16 14.08
CA LEU A 250 -11.90 -14.17 15.13
C LEU A 250 -11.76 -15.36 16.09
N ASP A 251 -11.25 -16.51 15.60
CA ASP A 251 -11.04 -17.72 16.40
C ASP A 251 -9.79 -17.68 17.28
N ASN A 252 -8.88 -16.74 17.02
CA ASN A 252 -7.56 -16.75 17.64
C ASN A 252 -7.23 -15.45 18.41
N MET A 253 -8.20 -14.53 18.51
CA MET A 253 -8.01 -13.28 19.26
C MET A 253 -8.18 -13.46 20.77
N PHE A 254 -7.38 -12.72 21.52
CA PHE A 254 -7.59 -12.46 22.94
C PHE A 254 -8.93 -11.70 23.18
N HIS A 255 -9.57 -11.91 24.33
CA HIS A 255 -10.75 -11.14 24.73
C HIS A 255 -10.38 -9.64 24.93
N GLY A 256 -11.05 -8.75 24.23
CA GLY A 256 -10.67 -7.34 24.14
C GLY A 256 -9.68 -7.02 23.01
N GLY A 257 -9.32 -8.01 22.21
CA GLY A 257 -8.40 -7.87 21.08
C GLY A 257 -8.88 -6.89 20.01
N LYS A 258 -7.94 -6.40 19.21
CA LYS A 258 -8.16 -5.33 18.24
C LYS A 258 -7.79 -5.78 16.83
N ILE A 259 -8.66 -5.50 15.86
CA ILE A 259 -8.51 -5.95 14.46
C ILE A 259 -8.48 -4.73 13.55
N ALA A 260 -7.37 -4.51 12.84
CA ALA A 260 -7.23 -3.55 11.75
C ALA A 260 -7.54 -4.26 10.42
N LEU A 261 -8.60 -3.85 9.72
CA LEU A 261 -9.08 -4.48 8.50
C LEU A 261 -8.71 -3.60 7.30
N LEU A 262 -7.71 -4.01 6.52
CA LEU A 262 -7.26 -3.35 5.29
C LEU A 262 -7.63 -4.15 4.03
N GLY A 263 -7.61 -5.48 4.11
CA GLY A 263 -7.94 -6.34 2.98
C GLY A 263 -9.34 -6.06 2.45
N ILE A 264 -9.47 -6.00 1.11
CA ILE A 264 -10.77 -5.83 0.46
C ILE A 264 -11.42 -7.19 0.37
N VAL A 265 -12.40 -7.43 1.22
CA VAL A 265 -13.19 -8.66 1.22
C VAL A 265 -14.27 -8.64 0.13
N PRO A 266 -14.70 -9.81 -0.38
CA PRO A 266 -15.83 -9.89 -1.28
C PRO A 266 -17.12 -9.32 -0.67
N ASP A 267 -18.03 -8.87 -1.54
CA ASP A 267 -19.37 -8.46 -1.11
C ASP A 267 -20.08 -9.61 -0.38
N GLN A 268 -20.75 -9.30 0.74
CA GLN A 268 -21.61 -10.23 1.50
C GLN A 268 -20.89 -11.49 2.00
N ILE A 269 -19.92 -11.32 2.89
CA ILE A 269 -19.32 -12.44 3.60
C ILE A 269 -20.10 -12.74 4.90
N PRO A 270 -20.35 -14.02 5.25
CA PRO A 270 -20.86 -14.37 6.56
C PRO A 270 -19.80 -14.05 7.64
N MET A 271 -20.22 -13.58 8.80
CA MET A 271 -19.36 -13.28 9.93
C MET A 271 -20.05 -13.70 11.24
N ASP A 272 -19.35 -14.41 12.11
CA ASP A 272 -19.85 -14.73 13.44
C ASP A 272 -19.75 -13.53 14.38
N TRP A 273 -20.80 -12.70 14.38
CA TRP A 273 -20.89 -11.53 15.23
C TRP A 273 -20.92 -11.86 16.73
N ASN A 274 -21.29 -13.08 17.12
CA ASN A 274 -21.24 -13.49 18.52
C ASN A 274 -19.81 -13.51 19.05
N LYS A 275 -18.84 -13.95 18.24
CA LYS A 275 -17.41 -13.85 18.62
C LYS A 275 -16.97 -12.41 18.87
N VAL A 276 -17.43 -11.47 18.03
CA VAL A 276 -17.13 -10.05 18.22
C VAL A 276 -17.73 -9.53 19.52
N VAL A 277 -18.99 -9.86 19.79
CA VAL A 277 -19.72 -9.37 20.97
C VAL A 277 -19.19 -10.01 22.27
N PHE A 278 -19.10 -11.34 22.33
CA PHE A 278 -18.73 -12.05 23.56
C PHE A 278 -17.26 -11.91 23.92
N ASN A 279 -16.39 -11.72 22.91
CA ASN A 279 -14.97 -11.46 23.14
C ASN A 279 -14.64 -9.95 23.21
N MET A 280 -15.64 -9.05 23.13
CA MET A 280 -15.47 -7.59 23.13
C MET A 280 -14.40 -7.10 22.12
N LEU A 281 -14.39 -7.65 20.92
CA LEU A 281 -13.39 -7.30 19.91
C LEU A 281 -13.67 -5.91 19.33
N THR A 282 -12.59 -5.17 19.06
CA THR A 282 -12.66 -3.91 18.31
C THR A 282 -12.23 -4.15 16.86
N ILE A 283 -13.11 -3.87 15.91
CA ILE A 283 -12.79 -3.95 14.46
C ILE A 283 -12.78 -2.55 13.88
N LYS A 284 -11.68 -2.18 13.22
CA LYS A 284 -11.52 -0.88 12.57
C LYS A 284 -11.11 -1.06 11.11
N GLY A 285 -11.93 -0.53 10.19
CA GLY A 285 -11.59 -0.44 8.78
C GLY A 285 -10.48 0.58 8.54
N ILE A 286 -9.52 0.24 7.70
CA ILE A 286 -8.40 1.08 7.31
C ILE A 286 -8.55 1.42 5.83
N TYR A 287 -8.43 2.71 5.51
CA TYR A 287 -8.47 3.19 4.13
C TYR A 287 -7.31 4.15 3.86
N GLY A 288 -6.45 3.75 2.93
CA GLY A 288 -5.32 4.58 2.50
C GLY A 288 -4.40 5.00 3.66
N ARG A 289 -4.02 6.25 3.65
CA ARG A 289 -3.06 6.88 4.57
C ARG A 289 -3.68 8.12 5.19
N GLN A 290 -3.39 8.40 6.45
CA GLN A 290 -3.76 9.70 7.05
C GLN A 290 -2.86 10.79 6.49
N MET A 291 -3.44 11.74 5.76
CA MET A 291 -2.73 12.86 5.13
C MET A 291 -2.50 14.00 6.13
N PHE A 292 -1.22 14.38 6.52
CA PHE A 292 0.01 13.69 6.12
C PHE A 292 0.69 13.04 7.32
N GLU A 293 -0.05 12.77 8.37
CA GLU A 293 0.47 12.17 9.61
C GLU A 293 1.18 10.84 9.35
N THR A 294 0.58 9.99 8.49
CA THR A 294 1.19 8.72 8.12
C THR A 294 2.49 8.91 7.34
N TRP A 295 2.55 9.91 6.44
CA TRP A 295 3.73 10.23 5.66
C TRP A 295 4.91 10.66 6.54
N TYR A 296 4.63 11.48 7.56
CA TYR A 296 5.61 11.89 8.55
C TYR A 296 6.16 10.69 9.33
N LYS A 297 5.27 9.86 9.89
CA LYS A 297 5.66 8.66 10.66
C LYS A 297 6.47 7.69 9.83
N MET A 298 6.03 7.40 8.62
CA MET A 298 6.70 6.53 7.67
C MET A 298 8.13 7.00 7.39
N THR A 299 8.31 8.28 7.06
CA THR A 299 9.63 8.87 6.80
C THR A 299 10.52 8.75 8.03
N ALA A 300 10.02 9.11 9.22
CA ALA A 300 10.76 9.01 10.47
C ALA A 300 11.18 7.57 10.80
N MET A 301 10.32 6.58 10.54
CA MET A 301 10.65 5.17 10.76
C MET A 301 11.75 4.69 9.80
N VAL A 302 11.70 5.06 8.52
CA VAL A 302 12.76 4.72 7.56
C VAL A 302 14.08 5.39 7.97
N GLN A 303 14.05 6.66 8.35
CA GLN A 303 15.24 7.38 8.86
C GLN A 303 15.80 6.77 10.16
N SER A 304 14.97 6.15 10.98
CA SER A 304 15.38 5.48 12.23
C SER A 304 15.72 3.99 12.06
N GLY A 305 15.79 3.48 10.82
CA GLY A 305 16.30 2.14 10.51
C GLY A 305 15.25 1.10 10.11
N LEU A 306 13.99 1.50 9.85
CA LEU A 306 13.05 0.60 9.19
C LEU A 306 13.53 0.33 7.76
N ASP A 307 13.84 -0.93 7.46
CA ASP A 307 14.30 -1.36 6.13
C ASP A 307 13.26 -2.25 5.45
N ILE A 308 12.74 -1.79 4.31
CA ILE A 308 11.85 -2.54 3.42
C ILE A 308 12.54 -3.01 2.12
N SER A 309 13.82 -2.71 1.94
CA SER A 309 14.58 -3.08 0.73
C SER A 309 14.52 -4.57 0.41
N PRO A 310 14.54 -5.51 1.38
CA PRO A 310 14.41 -6.93 1.10
C PRO A 310 13.09 -7.35 0.46
N LEU A 311 12.07 -6.49 0.53
CA LEU A 311 10.76 -6.72 -0.06
C LEU A 311 10.67 -6.28 -1.53
N ILE A 312 11.68 -5.58 -2.04
CA ILE A 312 11.79 -5.13 -3.44
C ILE A 312 12.51 -6.22 -4.23
N THR A 313 11.75 -7.09 -4.88
CA THR A 313 12.29 -8.33 -5.47
C THR A 313 12.67 -8.21 -6.93
N HIS A 314 12.07 -7.27 -7.68
CA HIS A 314 12.30 -7.12 -9.10
C HIS A 314 12.46 -5.64 -9.49
N ARG A 315 13.31 -5.41 -10.49
CA ARG A 315 13.54 -4.10 -11.09
C ARG A 315 13.60 -4.28 -12.60
N PHE A 316 12.82 -3.47 -13.32
CA PHE A 316 12.79 -3.49 -14.79
C PHE A 316 12.81 -2.06 -15.30
N HIS A 317 13.41 -1.85 -16.46
CA HIS A 317 13.18 -0.61 -17.19
C HIS A 317 11.72 -0.55 -17.64
N TYR A 318 11.10 0.63 -17.71
CA TYR A 318 9.68 0.78 -18.04
C TYR A 318 9.28 0.16 -19.38
N THR A 319 10.20 0.05 -20.35
CA THR A 319 9.96 -0.64 -21.63
C THR A 319 9.76 -2.14 -21.46
N ASP A 320 10.26 -2.72 -20.38
CA ASP A 320 10.11 -4.12 -19.99
C ASP A 320 8.94 -4.35 -19.01
N PHE A 321 8.01 -3.40 -18.92
CA PHE A 321 6.89 -3.44 -17.98
C PHE A 321 6.13 -4.76 -17.99
N GLN A 322 6.01 -5.41 -19.15
CA GLN A 322 5.33 -6.70 -19.27
C GLN A 322 5.95 -7.75 -18.33
N LYS A 323 7.29 -7.83 -18.26
CA LYS A 323 7.99 -8.74 -17.32
C LYS A 323 7.63 -8.42 -15.86
N GLY A 324 7.45 -7.13 -15.55
CA GLY A 324 7.02 -6.67 -14.22
C GLY A 324 5.61 -7.16 -13.86
N PHE A 325 4.66 -7.01 -14.78
CA PHE A 325 3.28 -7.49 -14.58
C PHE A 325 3.22 -9.02 -14.53
N ASP A 326 4.01 -9.73 -15.35
CA ASP A 326 4.10 -11.18 -15.32
C ASP A 326 4.69 -11.69 -13.98
N ALA A 327 5.72 -11.02 -13.44
CA ALA A 327 6.27 -11.31 -12.12
C ALA A 327 5.19 -11.14 -11.02
N MET A 328 4.42 -10.06 -11.05
CA MET A 328 3.31 -9.83 -10.10
C MET A 328 2.24 -10.93 -10.19
N ARG A 329 1.82 -11.30 -11.41
CA ARG A 329 0.80 -12.33 -11.68
C ARG A 329 1.26 -13.74 -11.31
N SER A 330 2.56 -14.01 -11.36
CA SER A 330 3.13 -15.32 -10.96
C SER A 330 2.98 -15.63 -9.48
N GLY A 331 2.70 -14.62 -8.64
CA GLY A 331 2.69 -14.75 -7.19
C GLY A 331 4.09 -14.94 -6.56
N LYS A 332 5.16 -14.84 -7.35
CA LYS A 332 6.56 -14.98 -6.91
C LYS A 332 7.29 -13.64 -6.88
N SER A 333 6.60 -12.60 -6.43
CA SER A 333 7.18 -11.26 -6.26
C SER A 333 6.76 -10.62 -4.93
N GLY A 334 7.63 -9.77 -4.41
CA GLY A 334 7.31 -8.70 -3.49
C GLY A 334 6.96 -7.44 -4.28
N LYS A 335 7.63 -6.30 -3.99
CA LYS A 335 7.48 -5.09 -4.81
C LYS A 335 8.30 -5.20 -6.10
N VAL A 336 7.70 -4.71 -7.17
CA VAL A 336 8.30 -4.64 -8.51
C VAL A 336 8.45 -3.17 -8.89
N ILE A 337 9.67 -2.74 -9.18
CA ILE A 337 10.01 -1.37 -9.57
C ILE A 337 10.11 -1.27 -11.09
N LEU A 338 9.60 -0.20 -11.65
CA LEU A 338 9.85 0.25 -13.02
C LEU A 338 10.73 1.50 -12.99
N ASP A 339 11.84 1.44 -13.68
CA ASP A 339 12.81 2.51 -13.85
C ASP A 339 12.44 3.34 -15.08
N TRP A 340 12.38 4.68 -14.93
CA TRP A 340 11.92 5.59 -15.98
C TRP A 340 13.06 6.46 -16.55
N ASP A 341 14.31 6.24 -16.11
CA ASP A 341 15.49 6.94 -16.63
C ASP A 341 16.01 6.35 -17.96
#